data_a78cafc4bf541e80176dc8ec4d0c4d02
#
_entry.id   a78cafc4bf541e80176dc8ec4d0c4d02
#
_cell.length_a   1.000
_cell.length_b   1.000
_cell.length_c   1.000
_cell.angle_alpha   90.00
_cell.angle_beta   90.00
_cell.angle_gamma   90.00
#
_symmetry.space_group_name_H-M   'P 1'
#
loop_
_entity.id
_entity.type
_entity.pdbx_description
1 polymer ?
#
loop_
_entity_poly.entity_id
_entity_poly.type
_entity_poly.pdbx_seq_one_letter_code
_entity_poly.pdbx_strand_id
1 'polypeptide(L)'
;MILLDLGLPKLDGTKVLERARGAGRKTPIIIITARDDLDSRIAGLDIGADDYVVKPFEIDELLARIRAVQRRHAGQAQSSIRAGEITIDLASHTVVYRGITEALPAREFALLQALTERPGTILSKAQLEERLYGWGQEVESNAIDVLIHYVRKKFDKDVIRNVRGAGWMVRKEI
;
A
#
# COMPACT_ATOMS: atom_id res chain seq x y z
N MET A 1 -2.58 -1.47 12.00
CA MET A 1 -3.34 -0.20 11.98
C MET A 1 -4.69 -0.41 12.62
N ILE A 2 -5.22 0.60 13.33
CA ILE A 2 -6.55 0.58 13.96
C ILE A 2 -7.37 1.74 13.37
N LEU A 3 -8.61 1.47 12.98
CA LEU A 3 -9.62 2.48 12.71
C LEU A 3 -10.50 2.56 13.96
N LEU A 4 -10.50 3.71 14.65
CA LEU A 4 -11.12 3.88 15.96
C LEU A 4 -12.28 4.85 15.88
N ASP A 5 -13.50 4.37 16.15
CA ASP A 5 -14.64 5.25 16.37
C ASP A 5 -14.63 5.77 17.81
N LEU A 6 -14.85 7.08 17.99
CA LEU A 6 -14.98 7.66 19.32
C LEU A 6 -16.36 7.37 19.95
N GLY A 7 -17.40 7.16 19.13
CA GLY A 7 -18.76 6.88 19.57
C GLY A 7 -19.01 5.42 19.97
N LEU A 8 -18.04 4.74 20.59
CA LEU A 8 -18.21 3.35 21.01
C LEU A 8 -19.16 3.22 22.20
N PRO A 9 -20.04 2.21 22.25
CA PRO A 9 -20.88 1.96 23.42
C PRO A 9 -20.00 1.52 24.62
N LYS A 10 -20.33 2.03 25.80
CA LYS A 10 -19.69 1.70 27.11
C LYS A 10 -18.31 2.32 27.36
N LEU A 11 -17.51 2.62 26.35
CA LEU A 11 -16.18 3.23 26.52
C LEU A 11 -15.94 4.24 25.40
N ASP A 12 -15.70 5.50 25.76
CA ASP A 12 -15.31 6.53 24.78
C ASP A 12 -14.01 6.12 24.10
N GLY A 13 -13.99 6.18 22.76
CA GLY A 13 -12.82 5.83 21.97
C GLY A 13 -11.58 6.66 22.31
N THR A 14 -11.75 7.90 22.82
CA THR A 14 -10.67 8.73 23.32
C THR A 14 -9.89 8.01 24.45
N LYS A 15 -10.61 7.37 25.39
CA LYS A 15 -9.98 6.58 26.46
C LYS A 15 -9.25 5.34 25.95
N VAL A 16 -9.73 4.75 24.86
CA VAL A 16 -9.02 3.64 24.19
C VAL A 16 -7.69 4.12 23.63
N LEU A 17 -7.69 5.29 22.95
CA LEU A 17 -6.49 5.91 22.42
C LEU A 17 -5.50 6.27 23.52
N GLU A 18 -5.94 6.94 24.59
CA GLU A 18 -5.12 7.28 25.76
C GLU A 18 -4.44 6.06 26.35
N ARG A 19 -5.20 4.97 26.60
CA ARG A 19 -4.67 3.71 27.11
C ARG A 19 -3.65 3.07 26.18
N ALA A 20 -3.91 3.08 24.87
CA ALA A 20 -2.99 2.54 23.89
C ALA A 20 -1.67 3.30 23.89
N ARG A 21 -1.72 4.64 23.92
CA ARG A 21 -0.52 5.49 23.94
C ARG A 21 0.19 5.45 25.30
N GLY A 22 -0.53 5.46 26.40
CA GLY A 22 0.01 5.30 27.75
C GLY A 22 0.71 3.94 27.95
N ALA A 23 0.27 2.88 27.27
CA ALA A 23 0.94 1.59 27.25
C ALA A 23 2.13 1.53 26.25
N GLY A 24 2.56 2.65 25.67
CA GLY A 24 3.68 2.72 24.72
C GLY A 24 3.43 2.08 23.35
N ARG A 25 2.17 1.76 23.03
CA ARG A 25 1.85 1.14 21.74
C ARG A 25 2.00 2.14 20.59
N LYS A 26 2.84 1.79 19.62
CA LYS A 26 3.11 2.58 18.41
C LYS A 26 2.23 2.18 17.20
N THR A 27 1.25 1.31 17.40
CA THR A 27 0.31 0.91 16.34
C THR A 27 -0.38 2.14 15.78
N PRO A 28 -0.36 2.36 14.45
CA PRO A 28 -1.06 3.48 13.82
C PRO A 28 -2.57 3.45 14.12
N ILE A 29 -3.13 4.60 14.50
CA ILE A 29 -4.54 4.77 14.83
C ILE A 29 -5.10 5.95 14.06
N ILE A 30 -6.12 5.71 13.23
CA ILE A 30 -6.93 6.74 12.59
C ILE A 30 -8.27 6.81 13.31
N ILE A 31 -8.65 7.99 13.80
CA ILE A 31 -9.96 8.24 14.37
C ILE A 31 -10.97 8.39 13.24
N ILE A 32 -12.12 7.71 13.34
CA ILE A 32 -13.27 7.84 12.44
C ILE A 32 -14.50 8.12 13.26
N THR A 33 -15.07 9.31 13.20
CA THR A 33 -16.15 9.72 14.09
C THR A 33 -17.09 10.73 13.43
N ALA A 34 -18.31 10.86 13.97
CA ALA A 34 -19.24 11.92 13.61
C ALA A 34 -18.98 13.26 14.33
N ARG A 35 -18.01 13.29 15.25
CA ARG A 35 -17.62 14.55 15.94
C ARG A 35 -16.76 15.38 14.99
N ASP A 36 -17.29 16.51 14.55
CA ASP A 36 -16.64 17.40 13.58
C ASP A 36 -16.07 18.69 14.22
N ASP A 37 -16.32 18.88 15.52
CA ASP A 37 -15.84 20.04 16.24
C ASP A 37 -14.29 20.08 16.31
N LEU A 38 -13.76 21.30 16.24
CA LEU A 38 -12.31 21.53 16.18
C LEU A 38 -11.61 21.03 17.44
N ASP A 39 -12.19 21.22 18.61
CA ASP A 39 -11.58 20.84 19.89
C ASP A 39 -11.41 19.33 20.00
N SER A 40 -12.42 18.55 19.62
CA SER A 40 -12.33 17.08 19.56
C SER A 40 -11.26 16.60 18.59
N ARG A 41 -11.10 17.27 17.45
CA ARG A 41 -10.06 16.93 16.45
C ARG A 41 -8.66 17.20 16.98
N ILE A 42 -8.45 18.38 17.58
CA ILE A 42 -7.16 18.77 18.19
C ILE A 42 -6.83 17.78 19.33
N ALA A 43 -7.77 17.56 20.25
CA ALA A 43 -7.55 16.65 21.37
C ALA A 43 -7.19 15.22 20.90
N GLY A 44 -7.88 14.68 19.91
CA GLY A 44 -7.59 13.36 19.37
C GLY A 44 -6.18 13.25 18.77
N LEU A 45 -5.74 14.28 18.05
CA LEU A 45 -4.39 14.33 17.47
C LEU A 45 -3.32 14.52 18.54
N ASP A 46 -3.55 15.38 19.54
CA ASP A 46 -2.62 15.63 20.64
C ASP A 46 -2.42 14.41 21.55
N ILE A 47 -3.45 13.59 21.75
CA ILE A 47 -3.35 12.30 22.46
C ILE A 47 -2.50 11.31 21.66
N GLY A 48 -2.32 11.51 20.37
CA GLY A 48 -1.44 10.72 19.52
C GLY A 48 -2.17 9.85 18.49
N ALA A 49 -3.35 10.27 18.02
CA ALA A 49 -3.91 9.71 16.78
C ALA A 49 -3.03 10.13 15.59
N ASP A 50 -2.91 9.27 14.61
CA ASP A 50 -2.10 9.50 13.42
C ASP A 50 -2.86 10.26 12.32
N ASP A 51 -4.19 10.21 12.35
CA ASP A 51 -5.09 11.02 11.53
C ASP A 51 -6.50 11.02 12.13
N TYR A 52 -7.35 11.93 11.62
CA TYR A 52 -8.72 12.13 12.07
C TYR A 52 -9.64 12.31 10.85
N VAL A 53 -10.69 11.48 10.75
CA VAL A 53 -11.66 11.48 9.64
C VAL A 53 -13.07 11.67 10.18
N VAL A 54 -13.78 12.66 9.66
CA VAL A 54 -15.17 12.98 10.06
C VAL A 54 -16.14 12.25 9.15
N LYS A 55 -17.15 11.62 9.73
CA LYS A 55 -18.29 11.03 8.99
C LYS A 55 -19.28 12.11 8.58
N PRO A 56 -19.87 12.05 7.36
CA PRO A 56 -19.61 11.08 6.29
C PRO A 56 -18.31 11.36 5.54
N PHE A 57 -17.65 10.33 5.02
CA PHE A 57 -16.44 10.42 4.22
C PHE A 57 -16.51 9.51 2.99
N GLU A 58 -15.79 9.86 1.96
CA GLU A 58 -15.62 9.02 0.77
C GLU A 58 -14.59 7.90 1.04
N ILE A 59 -14.88 6.69 0.56
CA ILE A 59 -13.97 5.53 0.75
C ILE A 59 -12.59 5.80 0.19
N ASP A 60 -12.49 6.45 -0.96
CA ASP A 60 -11.21 6.77 -1.60
C ASP A 60 -10.39 7.75 -0.75
N GLU A 61 -11.03 8.70 -0.05
CA GLU A 61 -10.37 9.58 0.91
C GLU A 61 -9.80 8.78 2.07
N LEU A 62 -10.58 7.90 2.70
CA LEU A 62 -10.13 7.06 3.80
C LEU A 62 -8.92 6.19 3.37
N LEU A 63 -8.99 5.56 2.20
CA LEU A 63 -7.90 4.74 1.67
C LEU A 63 -6.63 5.57 1.41
N ALA A 64 -6.78 6.81 0.93
CA ALA A 64 -5.64 7.71 0.74
C ALA A 64 -4.98 8.08 2.08
N ARG A 65 -5.77 8.36 3.12
CA ARG A 65 -5.29 8.66 4.48
C ARG A 65 -4.62 7.45 5.12
N ILE A 66 -5.17 6.25 4.96
CA ILE A 66 -4.56 4.99 5.40
C ILE A 66 -3.16 4.84 4.78
N ARG A 67 -3.03 5.02 3.47
CA ARG A 67 -1.71 4.96 2.79
C ARG A 67 -0.74 6.01 3.33
N ALA A 68 -1.21 7.23 3.60
CA ALA A 68 -0.39 8.32 4.13
C ALA A 68 0.12 8.01 5.55
N VAL A 69 -0.75 7.48 6.42
CA VAL A 69 -0.38 7.08 7.79
C VAL A 69 0.59 5.90 7.77
N GLN A 70 0.34 4.87 6.97
CA GLN A 70 1.24 3.73 6.82
C GLN A 70 2.63 4.18 6.36
N ARG A 71 2.70 5.08 5.36
CA ARG A 71 3.96 5.64 4.87
C ARG A 71 4.74 6.38 5.96
N ARG A 72 4.06 7.18 6.80
CA ARG A 72 4.68 7.89 7.94
C ARG A 72 5.22 6.94 9.00
N HIS A 73 4.48 5.87 9.32
CA HIS A 73 4.86 4.87 10.32
C HIS A 73 5.92 3.88 9.86
N ALA A 74 6.01 3.60 8.56
CA ALA A 74 7.09 2.79 8.01
C ALA A 74 8.48 3.46 8.16
N GLY A 75 8.54 4.64 8.78
CA GLY A 75 9.70 5.50 8.81
C GLY A 75 9.96 6.06 7.42
N GLN A 76 10.39 7.29 7.28
CA GLN A 76 10.75 7.90 5.97
C GLN A 76 11.83 7.13 5.18
N ALA A 77 12.20 5.93 5.64
CA ALA A 77 13.15 5.02 5.01
C ALA A 77 12.53 4.07 3.97
N GLN A 78 11.18 4.00 3.82
CA GLN A 78 10.57 3.13 2.82
C GLN A 78 9.36 3.76 2.11
N SER A 79 9.54 4.92 1.48
CA SER A 79 8.78 5.23 0.26
C SER A 79 9.22 4.28 -0.88
N SER A 80 10.22 3.44 -0.65
CA SER A 80 10.76 2.53 -1.65
C SER A 80 10.73 1.07 -1.18
N ILE A 81 10.29 0.18 -2.06
CA ILE A 81 10.44 -1.28 -1.91
C ILE A 81 11.69 -1.68 -2.67
N ARG A 82 12.61 -2.39 -2.02
CA ARG A 82 13.79 -2.95 -2.69
C ARG A 82 13.71 -4.47 -2.77
N ALA A 83 13.91 -4.99 -3.96
CA ALA A 83 13.91 -6.42 -4.26
C ALA A 83 15.01 -6.73 -5.27
N GLY A 84 16.13 -7.24 -4.80
CA GLY A 84 17.32 -7.45 -5.63
C GLY A 84 17.78 -6.14 -6.27
N GLU A 85 17.88 -6.13 -7.60
CA GLU A 85 18.29 -4.96 -8.39
C GLU A 85 17.17 -3.94 -8.64
N ILE A 86 15.93 -4.21 -8.15
CA ILE A 86 14.78 -3.33 -8.31
C ILE A 86 14.60 -2.47 -7.06
N THR A 87 14.41 -1.18 -7.25
CA THR A 87 13.95 -0.25 -6.22
C THR A 87 12.71 0.47 -6.75
N ILE A 88 11.59 0.38 -6.03
CA ILE A 88 10.32 1.04 -6.39
C ILE A 88 10.08 2.18 -5.41
N ASP A 89 9.93 3.40 -5.90
CA ASP A 89 9.46 4.54 -5.12
C ASP A 89 7.94 4.63 -5.22
N LEU A 90 7.26 4.37 -4.08
CA LEU A 90 5.80 4.34 -4.00
C LEU A 90 5.17 5.74 -4.09
N ALA A 91 5.92 6.80 -3.81
CA ALA A 91 5.42 8.16 -3.82
C ALA A 91 5.43 8.76 -5.23
N SER A 92 6.53 8.54 -5.96
CA SER A 92 6.72 9.07 -7.32
C SER A 92 6.28 8.11 -8.43
N HIS A 93 5.89 6.87 -8.10
CA HIS A 93 5.65 5.78 -9.05
C HIS A 93 6.85 5.51 -9.97
N THR A 94 8.04 5.72 -9.44
CA THR A 94 9.31 5.56 -10.16
C THR A 94 9.95 4.22 -9.80
N VAL A 95 10.50 3.56 -10.78
CA VAL A 95 11.22 2.28 -10.62
C VAL A 95 12.65 2.46 -11.11
N VAL A 96 13.59 2.02 -10.29
CA VAL A 96 15.02 1.93 -10.64
C VAL A 96 15.39 0.46 -10.78
N TYR A 97 15.96 0.08 -11.91
CA TYR A 97 16.47 -1.25 -12.17
C TYR A 97 17.79 -1.16 -12.97
N ARG A 98 18.87 -1.70 -12.41
CA ARG A 98 20.21 -1.67 -13.02
C ARG A 98 20.65 -0.29 -13.52
N GLY A 99 20.31 0.76 -12.77
CA GLY A 99 20.65 2.15 -13.13
C GLY A 99 19.69 2.81 -14.13
N ILE A 100 18.72 2.09 -14.68
CA ILE A 100 17.65 2.65 -15.51
C ILE A 100 16.55 3.11 -14.57
N THR A 101 16.11 4.37 -14.71
CA THR A 101 15.04 4.98 -13.90
C THR A 101 13.87 5.32 -14.81
N GLU A 102 12.68 4.77 -14.50
CA GLU A 102 11.46 4.96 -15.28
C GLU A 102 10.26 5.26 -14.36
N ALA A 103 9.45 6.23 -14.75
CA ALA A 103 8.11 6.43 -14.18
C ALA A 103 7.12 5.52 -14.94
N LEU A 104 6.46 4.62 -14.22
CA LEU A 104 5.57 3.66 -14.84
C LEU A 104 4.11 4.10 -14.80
N PRO A 105 3.30 3.81 -15.84
CA PRO A 105 1.86 3.90 -15.79
C PRO A 105 1.30 3.05 -14.64
N ALA A 106 0.16 3.46 -14.07
CA ALA A 106 -0.38 2.89 -12.84
C ALA A 106 -0.49 1.36 -12.83
N ARG A 107 -0.90 0.73 -13.92
CA ARG A 107 -1.05 -0.74 -14.00
C ARG A 107 0.29 -1.48 -14.11
N GLU A 108 1.24 -0.94 -14.86
CA GLU A 108 2.60 -1.49 -14.94
C GLU A 108 3.31 -1.37 -13.57
N PHE A 109 3.11 -0.23 -12.91
CA PHE A 109 3.61 0.00 -11.56
C PHE A 109 3.02 -0.98 -10.55
N ALA A 110 1.68 -1.15 -10.54
CA ALA A 110 0.99 -2.09 -9.66
C ALA A 110 1.43 -3.55 -9.87
N LEU A 111 1.67 -3.95 -11.13
CA LEU A 111 2.22 -5.26 -11.46
C LEU A 111 3.59 -5.47 -10.81
N LEU A 112 4.50 -4.51 -11.01
CA LEU A 112 5.86 -4.63 -10.49
C LEU A 112 5.87 -4.58 -8.96
N GLN A 113 5.04 -3.71 -8.36
CA GLN A 113 4.85 -3.64 -6.91
C GLN A 113 4.38 -4.99 -6.35
N ALA A 114 3.34 -5.60 -6.93
CA ALA A 114 2.82 -6.90 -6.48
C ALA A 114 3.88 -8.00 -6.49
N LEU A 115 4.77 -8.00 -7.49
CA LEU A 115 5.85 -8.97 -7.61
C LEU A 115 7.03 -8.67 -6.66
N THR A 116 7.27 -7.39 -6.32
CA THR A 116 8.39 -6.97 -5.45
C THR A 116 8.04 -6.97 -3.96
N GLU A 117 6.76 -7.00 -3.57
CA GLU A 117 6.33 -7.13 -2.17
C GLU A 117 6.83 -8.42 -1.52
N ARG A 118 6.96 -9.50 -2.30
CA ARG A 118 7.48 -10.80 -1.85
C ARG A 118 8.47 -11.37 -2.88
N PRO A 119 9.71 -10.88 -2.90
CA PRO A 119 10.71 -11.31 -3.86
C PRO A 119 10.94 -12.83 -3.79
N GLY A 120 11.04 -13.47 -4.94
CA GLY A 120 11.19 -14.93 -5.06
C GLY A 120 9.87 -15.71 -4.98
N THR A 121 8.75 -15.06 -4.65
CA THR A 121 7.44 -15.70 -4.68
C THR A 121 6.88 -15.66 -6.10
N ILE A 122 6.42 -16.83 -6.57
CA ILE A 122 5.77 -16.94 -7.89
C ILE A 122 4.31 -16.56 -7.73
N LEU A 123 3.86 -15.60 -8.53
CA LEU A 123 2.45 -15.23 -8.63
C LEU A 123 1.87 -15.77 -9.95
N SER A 124 0.78 -16.51 -9.85
CA SER A 124 0.05 -17.02 -11.02
C SER A 124 -0.67 -15.86 -11.73
N LYS A 125 -1.11 -16.11 -12.96
CA LYS A 125 -1.90 -15.15 -13.73
C LYS A 125 -3.16 -14.70 -12.97
N ALA A 126 -3.93 -15.65 -12.43
CA ALA A 126 -5.14 -15.36 -11.66
C ALA A 126 -4.85 -14.50 -10.41
N GLN A 127 -3.75 -14.76 -9.69
CA GLN A 127 -3.36 -13.96 -8.54
C GLN A 127 -2.93 -12.53 -8.92
N LEU A 128 -2.31 -12.34 -10.08
CA LEU A 128 -1.97 -11.01 -10.59
C LEU A 128 -3.22 -10.27 -11.06
N GLU A 129 -4.13 -10.94 -11.78
CA GLU A 129 -5.41 -10.37 -12.21
C GLU A 129 -6.22 -9.89 -11.00
N GLU A 130 -6.38 -10.74 -9.97
CA GLU A 130 -7.08 -10.39 -8.74
C GLU A 130 -6.48 -9.15 -8.04
N ARG A 131 -5.14 -9.05 -7.98
CA ARG A 131 -4.45 -7.92 -7.33
C ARG A 131 -4.53 -6.62 -8.11
N LEU A 132 -4.54 -6.69 -9.43
CA LEU A 132 -4.50 -5.50 -10.30
C LEU A 132 -5.89 -4.96 -10.65
N TYR A 133 -6.88 -5.84 -10.71
CA TYR A 133 -8.23 -5.49 -11.19
C TYR A 133 -9.32 -5.70 -10.14
N GLY A 134 -9.04 -6.44 -9.05
CA GLY A 134 -10.00 -6.79 -8.02
C GLY A 134 -10.89 -8.00 -8.38
N TRP A 135 -11.70 -8.42 -7.42
CA TRP A 135 -12.60 -9.56 -7.59
C TRP A 135 -13.73 -9.26 -8.59
N GLY A 136 -13.95 -10.19 -9.53
CA GLY A 136 -15.14 -10.20 -10.39
C GLY A 136 -15.09 -9.25 -11.58
N GLN A 137 -13.97 -8.61 -11.89
CA GLN A 137 -13.82 -7.88 -13.15
C GLN A 137 -13.39 -8.84 -14.26
N GLU A 138 -14.15 -8.84 -15.38
CA GLU A 138 -13.71 -9.52 -16.60
C GLU A 138 -12.49 -8.80 -17.16
N VAL A 139 -11.36 -9.49 -17.16
CA VAL A 139 -10.09 -8.99 -17.70
C VAL A 139 -9.79 -9.74 -18.98
N GLU A 140 -9.34 -9.03 -20.02
CA GLU A 140 -8.88 -9.68 -21.24
C GLU A 140 -7.80 -10.72 -20.92
N SER A 141 -7.92 -11.91 -21.51
CA SER A 141 -7.09 -13.07 -21.14
C SER A 141 -5.58 -12.87 -21.33
N ASN A 142 -5.14 -11.81 -22.00
CA ASN A 142 -3.74 -11.47 -22.24
C ASN A 142 -3.26 -10.22 -21.49
N ALA A 143 -4.11 -9.60 -20.66
CA ALA A 143 -3.79 -8.32 -20.01
C ALA A 143 -2.49 -8.34 -19.20
N ILE A 144 -2.28 -9.39 -18.41
CA ILE A 144 -1.04 -9.55 -17.61
C ILE A 144 0.18 -9.72 -18.53
N ASP A 145 0.07 -10.50 -19.59
CA ASP A 145 1.18 -10.73 -20.53
C ASP A 145 1.59 -9.43 -21.24
N VAL A 146 0.60 -8.61 -21.60
CA VAL A 146 0.81 -7.29 -22.21
C VAL A 146 1.53 -6.34 -21.24
N LEU A 147 1.11 -6.28 -19.98
CA LEU A 147 1.77 -5.46 -18.97
C LEU A 147 3.22 -5.89 -18.74
N ILE A 148 3.47 -7.21 -18.65
CA ILE A 148 4.82 -7.77 -18.51
C ILE A 148 5.67 -7.40 -19.73
N HIS A 149 5.11 -7.49 -20.93
CA HIS A 149 5.81 -7.08 -22.15
C HIS A 149 6.25 -5.61 -22.09
N TYR A 150 5.36 -4.69 -21.68
CA TYR A 150 5.70 -3.27 -21.57
C TYR A 150 6.75 -2.98 -20.51
N VAL A 151 6.66 -3.61 -19.33
CA VAL A 151 7.67 -3.47 -18.28
C VAL A 151 9.04 -3.98 -18.76
N ARG A 152 9.08 -5.15 -19.41
CA ARG A 152 10.34 -5.71 -19.96
C ARG A 152 10.93 -4.84 -21.08
N LYS A 153 10.09 -4.19 -21.88
CA LYS A 153 10.54 -3.27 -22.94
C LYS A 153 11.22 -2.02 -22.37
N LYS A 154 10.80 -1.56 -21.19
CA LYS A 154 11.37 -0.37 -20.54
C LYS A 154 12.69 -0.67 -19.83
N PHE A 155 12.84 -1.87 -19.30
CA PHE A 155 14.05 -2.29 -18.58
C PHE A 155 14.81 -3.37 -19.35
N ASP A 156 14.56 -4.63 -19.04
CA ASP A 156 15.01 -5.80 -19.79
C ASP A 156 14.12 -7.02 -19.48
N LYS A 157 14.43 -8.15 -20.14
CA LYS A 157 13.67 -9.40 -19.98
C LYS A 157 13.80 -10.03 -18.58
N ASP A 158 14.85 -9.67 -17.82
CA ASP A 158 15.19 -10.29 -16.54
C ASP A 158 14.52 -9.57 -15.35
N VAL A 159 13.96 -8.37 -15.56
CA VAL A 159 13.24 -7.59 -14.51
C VAL A 159 12.07 -8.39 -13.93
N ILE A 160 11.34 -9.13 -14.76
CA ILE A 160 10.29 -10.07 -14.35
C ILE A 160 10.62 -11.43 -14.96
N ARG A 161 10.79 -12.45 -14.13
CA ARG A 161 11.09 -13.81 -14.58
C ARG A 161 9.82 -14.62 -14.77
N ASN A 162 9.73 -15.31 -15.89
CA ASN A 162 8.68 -16.31 -16.13
C ASN A 162 9.11 -17.65 -15.55
N VAL A 163 8.23 -18.28 -14.77
CA VAL A 163 8.36 -19.65 -14.28
C VAL A 163 7.34 -20.49 -15.03
N ARG A 164 7.81 -21.25 -16.01
CA ARG A 164 6.97 -21.99 -16.95
C ARG A 164 5.91 -22.83 -16.22
N GLY A 165 4.64 -22.63 -16.58
CA GLY A 165 3.49 -23.35 -16.00
C GLY A 165 3.07 -22.89 -14.61
N ALA A 166 3.79 -21.92 -13.96
CA ALA A 166 3.50 -21.47 -12.60
C ALA A 166 3.17 -19.98 -12.52
N GLY A 167 3.81 -19.12 -13.33
CA GLY A 167 3.57 -17.68 -13.29
C GLY A 167 4.84 -16.84 -13.40
N TRP A 168 4.89 -15.73 -12.68
CA TRP A 168 5.97 -14.76 -12.75
C TRP A 168 6.47 -14.38 -11.35
N MET A 169 7.72 -13.96 -11.30
CA MET A 169 8.36 -13.49 -10.07
C MET A 169 9.43 -12.44 -10.36
N VAL A 170 9.76 -11.64 -9.36
CA VAL A 170 10.99 -10.87 -9.26
C VAL A 170 11.98 -11.67 -8.43
N ARG A 171 13.28 -11.66 -8.81
CA ARG A 171 14.30 -12.38 -8.07
C ARG A 171 14.48 -11.80 -6.66
N LYS A 172 14.65 -12.68 -5.69
CA LYS A 172 15.22 -12.34 -4.39
C LYS A 172 16.72 -12.19 -4.58
N GLU A 173 17.35 -11.22 -3.89
CA GLU A 173 18.82 -11.13 -3.86
C GLU A 173 19.45 -12.49 -3.54
N ILE A 174 20.57 -12.78 -4.22
CA ILE A 174 21.47 -13.89 -3.85
C ILE A 174 22.42 -13.38 -2.77
#